data_14833de936c0ced40569fda3cc0078b5
#
_entry.id   14833de936c0ced40569fda3cc0078b5
#
_cell.length_a   1.000
_cell.length_b   1.000
_cell.length_c   1.000
_cell.angle_alpha   90.00
_cell.angle_beta   90.00
_cell.angle_gamma   90.00
#
_symmetry.space_group_name_H-M   'P 1'
#
loop_
_entity.id
_entity.type
_entity.pdbx_description
1 polymer ?
#
loop_
_entity_poly.entity_id
_entity_poly.type
_entity_poly.pdbx_seq_one_letter_code
_entity_poly.pdbx_strand_id
1 'polypeptide(L)'
;IKALDLQEGSLIWHCRNYFFFSFYCAGIRAGDLIQLRWCNITQEGRLNYQMGKNHKVRDLKLVQPAFDILAYYKKEGAKPTDYIFPLLDDSEQWCKYITQEQKDTMPSDLKKRMFEVIGAKNALINKELAKIQKLAGLEKRISFHISRHSFAKAAKDAGIDNLEVKALLAHTNLSTTQKYMGEFDTQQNDAALDTIFKKDDEEMLLKQLQGVNPELLKKVLEKLSVK
;
A
#
# COMPACT_ATOMS: atom_id res chain seq x y z
N ILE A 1 14.24 7.67 -1.52
CA ILE A 1 13.11 8.60 -1.30
C ILE A 1 12.50 8.52 0.10
N LYS A 2 12.61 7.37 0.82
CA LYS A 2 12.11 7.22 2.21
C LYS A 2 12.79 8.22 3.17
N ALA A 3 14.10 8.44 3.00
CA ALA A 3 14.92 9.30 3.85
C ALA A 3 14.88 10.81 3.50
N LEU A 4 14.04 11.23 2.55
CA LEU A 4 13.91 12.64 2.23
C LEU A 4 13.21 13.38 3.38
N ASP A 5 13.82 14.48 3.81
CA ASP A 5 13.17 15.42 4.73
C ASP A 5 12.14 16.23 3.94
N LEU A 6 10.86 15.92 4.16
CA LEU A 6 9.73 16.59 3.53
C LEU A 6 8.84 17.14 4.65
N GLN A 7 8.39 18.38 4.48
CA GLN A 7 7.47 19.00 5.43
C GLN A 7 6.23 18.13 5.61
N GLU A 8 5.99 17.67 6.83
CA GLU A 8 4.85 16.86 7.19
C GLU A 8 3.53 17.56 6.85
N GLY A 9 2.56 16.81 6.33
CA GLY A 9 1.27 17.34 5.89
C GLY A 9 1.30 18.07 4.55
N SER A 10 2.48 18.30 3.94
CA SER A 10 2.54 18.86 2.59
C SER A 10 2.05 17.87 1.53
N LEU A 11 1.59 18.39 0.37
CA LEU A 11 1.12 17.52 -0.71
C LEU A 11 2.19 16.52 -1.17
N ILE A 12 3.44 16.96 -1.27
CA ILE A 12 4.56 16.08 -1.67
C ILE A 12 4.80 14.98 -0.63
N TRP A 13 4.69 15.30 0.66
CA TRP A 13 4.80 14.33 1.76
C TRP A 13 3.67 13.30 1.69
N HIS A 14 2.42 13.73 1.46
CA HIS A 14 1.29 12.82 1.25
C HIS A 14 1.52 11.90 0.04
N CYS A 15 2.00 12.43 -1.08
CA CYS A 15 2.25 11.62 -2.28
C CYS A 15 3.36 10.58 -2.06
N ARG A 16 4.38 10.88 -1.23
CA ARG A 16 5.36 9.90 -0.77
C ARG A 16 4.69 8.78 0.04
N ASN A 17 3.80 9.12 0.97
CA ASN A 17 3.07 8.14 1.77
C ASN A 17 2.17 7.24 0.91
N TYR A 18 1.46 7.81 -0.08
CA TYR A 18 0.65 7.01 -1.01
C TYR A 18 1.50 6.03 -1.81
N PHE A 19 2.69 6.45 -2.25
CA PHE A 19 3.63 5.59 -2.96
C PHE A 19 4.10 4.43 -2.09
N PHE A 20 4.50 4.69 -0.84
CA PHE A 20 4.94 3.65 0.07
C PHE A 20 3.80 2.76 0.55
N PHE A 21 2.63 3.32 0.81
CA PHE A 21 1.45 2.50 1.11
C PHE A 21 1.14 1.54 -0.04
N SER A 22 1.21 2.01 -1.28
CA SER A 22 1.08 1.13 -2.45
C SER A 22 2.13 0.03 -2.44
N PHE A 23 3.38 0.35 -2.17
CA PHE A 23 4.48 -0.61 -2.09
C PHE A 23 4.23 -1.67 -1.01
N TYR A 24 3.90 -1.26 0.21
CA TYR A 24 3.63 -2.17 1.33
C TYR A 24 2.34 -3.00 1.16
N CYS A 25 1.41 -2.55 0.33
CA CYS A 25 0.20 -3.27 -0.03
C CYS A 25 0.33 -4.04 -1.35
N ALA A 26 1.51 -4.63 -1.60
CA ALA A 26 1.79 -5.44 -2.80
C ALA A 26 1.43 -4.70 -4.10
N GLY A 27 1.72 -3.41 -4.17
CA GLY A 27 1.54 -2.59 -5.37
C GLY A 27 0.07 -2.36 -5.73
N ILE A 28 -0.76 -1.92 -4.78
CA ILE A 28 -2.13 -1.48 -5.07
C ILE A 28 -2.14 -0.41 -6.18
N ARG A 29 -3.09 -0.46 -7.11
CA ARG A 29 -3.19 0.52 -8.19
C ARG A 29 -3.66 1.87 -7.66
N ALA A 30 -3.23 2.97 -8.32
CA ALA A 30 -3.61 4.32 -7.94
C ALA A 30 -5.13 4.50 -7.84
N GLY A 31 -5.88 4.03 -8.84
CA GLY A 31 -7.34 4.13 -8.85
C GLY A 31 -8.01 3.37 -7.70
N ASP A 32 -7.44 2.25 -7.28
CA ASP A 32 -7.95 1.49 -6.14
C ASP A 32 -7.57 2.20 -4.81
N LEU A 33 -6.30 2.63 -4.66
CA LEU A 33 -5.84 3.36 -3.48
C LEU A 33 -6.65 4.64 -3.22
N ILE A 34 -6.91 5.43 -4.26
CA ILE A 34 -7.66 6.69 -4.18
C ILE A 34 -9.07 6.47 -3.60
N GLN A 35 -9.65 5.30 -3.82
CA GLN A 35 -11.01 4.95 -3.41
C GLN A 35 -11.07 4.16 -2.10
N LEU A 36 -9.93 3.85 -1.44
CA LEU A 36 -9.95 3.10 -0.19
C LEU A 36 -10.70 3.84 0.91
N ARG A 37 -11.51 3.08 1.64
CA ARG A 37 -12.27 3.53 2.80
C ARG A 37 -11.85 2.77 4.05
N TRP A 38 -12.18 3.28 5.21
CA TRP A 38 -11.85 2.62 6.48
C TRP A 38 -12.49 1.24 6.61
N CYS A 39 -13.66 1.00 6.00
CA CYS A 39 -14.28 -0.34 5.94
C CYS A 39 -13.45 -1.37 5.15
N ASN A 40 -12.47 -0.93 4.36
CA ASN A 40 -11.55 -1.85 3.69
C ASN A 40 -10.44 -2.38 4.60
N ILE A 41 -10.29 -1.81 5.81
CA ILE A 41 -9.37 -2.33 6.83
C ILE A 41 -10.19 -3.16 7.80
N THR A 42 -9.92 -4.47 7.85
CA THR A 42 -10.65 -5.39 8.74
C THR A 42 -10.18 -5.24 10.20
N GLN A 43 -10.93 -5.79 11.14
CA GLN A 43 -10.56 -5.79 12.56
C GLN A 43 -9.27 -6.59 12.81
N GLU A 44 -9.01 -7.60 11.99
CA GLU A 44 -7.79 -8.42 12.03
C GLU A 44 -6.59 -7.74 11.37
N GLY A 45 -6.71 -6.47 10.98
CA GLY A 45 -5.64 -5.70 10.38
C GLY A 45 -5.31 -6.11 8.93
N ARG A 46 -6.31 -6.51 8.17
CA ARG A 46 -6.17 -6.86 6.76
C ARG A 46 -6.74 -5.77 5.85
N LEU A 47 -6.16 -5.61 4.67
CA LEU A 47 -6.71 -4.79 3.60
C LEU A 47 -7.56 -5.67 2.69
N ASN A 48 -8.89 -5.49 2.76
CA ASN A 48 -9.85 -6.22 1.93
C ASN A 48 -10.62 -5.23 1.02
N TYR A 49 -10.48 -5.39 -0.29
CA TYR A 49 -11.16 -4.55 -1.27
C TYR A 49 -11.34 -5.25 -2.61
N GLN A 50 -12.33 -4.81 -3.37
CA GLN A 50 -12.53 -5.27 -4.75
C GLN A 50 -11.79 -4.36 -5.73
N MET A 51 -10.95 -4.96 -6.58
CA MET A 51 -10.17 -4.21 -7.58
C MET A 51 -11.06 -3.68 -8.71
N GLY A 52 -10.92 -2.40 -9.03
CA GLY A 52 -11.71 -1.77 -10.07
C GLY A 52 -11.46 -2.31 -11.47
N LYS A 53 -10.28 -2.88 -11.77
CA LYS A 53 -9.93 -3.34 -13.11
C LYS A 53 -10.54 -4.69 -13.50
N ASN A 54 -10.66 -5.63 -12.58
CA ASN A 54 -11.03 -7.01 -12.87
C ASN A 54 -12.03 -7.60 -11.86
N HIS A 55 -12.54 -6.76 -10.97
CA HIS A 55 -13.54 -7.08 -9.94
C HIS A 55 -13.14 -8.23 -8.99
N LYS A 56 -11.87 -8.62 -8.97
CA LYS A 56 -11.37 -9.62 -8.01
C LYS A 56 -11.22 -8.98 -6.64
N VAL A 57 -11.62 -9.73 -5.62
CA VAL A 57 -11.36 -9.34 -4.22
C VAL A 57 -9.88 -9.54 -3.92
N ARG A 58 -9.28 -8.55 -3.27
CA ARG A 58 -7.95 -8.66 -2.66
C ARG A 58 -8.09 -8.67 -1.17
N ASP A 59 -7.42 -9.60 -0.55
CA ASP A 59 -7.28 -9.72 0.88
C ASP A 59 -5.79 -9.86 1.21
N LEU A 60 -5.23 -8.84 1.86
CA LEU A 60 -3.81 -8.74 2.16
C LEU A 60 -3.62 -8.45 3.64
N LYS A 61 -2.73 -9.19 4.29
CA LYS A 61 -2.21 -8.81 5.59
C LYS A 61 -1.47 -7.48 5.48
N LEU A 62 -1.76 -6.53 6.38
CA LEU A 62 -1.00 -5.30 6.46
C LEU A 62 0.26 -5.51 7.29
N VAL A 63 1.36 -4.95 6.81
CA VAL A 63 2.64 -4.89 7.53
C VAL A 63 2.74 -3.60 8.34
N GLN A 64 3.58 -3.59 9.39
CA GLN A 64 3.68 -2.46 10.31
C GLN A 64 3.89 -1.10 9.61
N PRO A 65 4.79 -0.95 8.60
CA PRO A 65 4.94 0.33 7.91
C PRO A 65 3.67 0.82 7.19
N ALA A 66 2.77 -0.08 6.79
CA ALA A 66 1.47 0.31 6.23
C ALA A 66 0.54 0.83 7.34
N PHE A 67 0.55 0.23 8.53
CA PHE A 67 -0.19 0.73 9.70
C PHE A 67 0.30 2.10 10.15
N ASP A 68 1.60 2.33 10.15
CA ASP A 68 2.19 3.63 10.52
C ASP A 68 1.68 4.75 9.59
N ILE A 69 1.57 4.45 8.28
CA ILE A 69 0.98 5.39 7.33
C ILE A 69 -0.52 5.58 7.62
N LEU A 70 -1.27 4.51 7.87
CA LEU A 70 -2.71 4.60 8.17
C LEU A 70 -2.98 5.40 9.44
N ALA A 71 -2.15 5.24 10.48
CA ALA A 71 -2.29 5.94 11.77
C ALA A 71 -2.28 7.46 11.58
N TYR A 72 -1.47 7.98 10.66
CA TYR A 72 -1.43 9.40 10.33
C TYR A 72 -2.77 9.93 9.76
N TYR A 73 -3.48 9.10 8.99
CA TYR A 73 -4.74 9.50 8.34
C TYR A 73 -5.98 9.22 9.20
N LYS A 74 -5.85 8.45 10.27
CA LYS A 74 -6.99 8.09 11.12
C LYS A 74 -7.37 9.26 12.02
N LYS A 75 -8.47 9.92 11.69
CA LYS A 75 -9.05 11.00 12.50
C LYS A 75 -9.94 10.42 13.58
N GLU A 76 -10.07 11.16 14.68
CA GLU A 76 -11.09 10.88 15.70
C GLU A 76 -12.48 10.96 15.07
N GLY A 77 -13.35 10.00 15.37
CA GLY A 77 -14.69 9.92 14.82
C GLY A 77 -14.79 9.49 13.35
N ALA A 78 -13.68 9.05 12.72
CA ALA A 78 -13.70 8.55 11.35
C ALA A 78 -14.68 7.37 11.20
N LYS A 79 -15.59 7.49 10.23
CA LYS A 79 -16.60 6.47 9.92
C LYS A 79 -16.00 5.38 9.02
N PRO A 80 -16.49 4.14 9.07
CA PRO A 80 -16.07 3.09 8.15
C PRO A 80 -16.21 3.46 6.67
N THR A 81 -17.17 4.33 6.35
CA THR A 81 -17.46 4.79 4.98
C THR A 81 -16.57 5.92 4.49
N ASP A 82 -15.83 6.60 5.37
CA ASP A 82 -14.97 7.72 5.00
C ASP A 82 -13.75 7.22 4.22
N TYR A 83 -13.26 8.04 3.27
CA TYR A 83 -12.02 7.74 2.57
C TYR A 83 -10.81 7.78 3.51
N ILE A 84 -9.89 6.83 3.33
CA ILE A 84 -8.64 6.78 4.13
C ILE A 84 -7.77 7.99 3.78
N PHE A 85 -7.56 8.21 2.48
CA PHE A 85 -6.70 9.27 1.98
C PHE A 85 -7.54 10.47 1.52
N PRO A 86 -7.13 11.72 1.85
CA PRO A 86 -7.88 12.93 1.49
C PRO A 86 -7.72 13.28 0.00
N LEU A 87 -7.99 12.31 -0.87
CA LEU A 87 -7.90 12.43 -2.33
C LEU A 87 -9.27 12.66 -2.96
N LEU A 88 -10.31 12.07 -2.39
CA LEU A 88 -11.70 12.28 -2.78
C LEU A 88 -12.44 12.98 -1.64
N ASP A 89 -13.48 13.72 -2.00
CA ASP A 89 -14.34 14.43 -1.05
C ASP A 89 -15.50 13.52 -0.64
N ASP A 90 -15.68 13.33 0.68
CA ASP A 90 -16.75 12.51 1.25
C ASP A 90 -18.14 13.13 1.08
N SER A 91 -18.24 14.41 0.69
CA SER A 91 -19.51 15.10 0.41
C SER A 91 -20.02 14.85 -1.02
N GLU A 92 -19.22 14.28 -1.90
CA GLU A 92 -19.59 14.06 -3.30
C GLU A 92 -20.68 12.98 -3.46
N GLN A 93 -21.56 13.16 -4.46
CA GLN A 93 -22.73 12.31 -4.67
C GLN A 93 -22.40 10.82 -4.89
N TRP A 94 -21.21 10.51 -5.41
CA TRP A 94 -20.78 9.11 -5.59
C TRP A 94 -20.38 8.42 -4.28
N CYS A 95 -20.23 9.14 -3.16
CA CYS A 95 -19.79 8.56 -1.90
C CYS A 95 -20.75 7.55 -1.29
N LYS A 96 -22.03 7.62 -1.64
CA LYS A 96 -23.05 6.65 -1.23
C LYS A 96 -22.90 5.27 -1.90
N TYR A 97 -22.15 5.19 -3.00
CA TYR A 97 -21.90 3.94 -3.72
C TYR A 97 -20.60 3.29 -3.22
N ILE A 98 -20.71 2.45 -2.21
CA ILE A 98 -19.56 1.88 -1.50
C ILE A 98 -19.16 0.54 -2.11
N THR A 99 -20.13 -0.40 -2.23
CA THR A 99 -19.89 -1.74 -2.80
C THR A 99 -19.86 -1.69 -4.33
N GLN A 100 -19.33 -2.75 -4.94
CA GLN A 100 -19.31 -2.84 -6.40
C GLN A 100 -20.72 -2.90 -6.98
N GLU A 101 -21.62 -3.66 -6.36
CA GLU A 101 -23.03 -3.74 -6.78
C GLU A 101 -23.69 -2.35 -6.78
N GLN A 102 -23.44 -1.55 -5.72
CA GLN A 102 -23.90 -0.17 -5.67
C GLN A 102 -23.26 0.68 -6.79
N LYS A 103 -21.97 0.54 -7.04
CA LYS A 103 -21.26 1.26 -8.12
C LYS A 103 -21.77 0.88 -9.50
N ASP A 104 -22.26 -0.34 -9.68
CA ASP A 104 -22.84 -0.79 -10.96
C ASP A 104 -24.21 -0.15 -11.25
N THR A 105 -24.94 0.27 -10.19
CA THR A 105 -26.19 1.05 -10.31
C THR A 105 -25.98 2.55 -10.36
N MET A 106 -24.72 3.04 -10.30
CA MET A 106 -24.42 4.47 -10.38
C MET A 106 -24.76 5.04 -11.75
N PRO A 107 -25.43 6.21 -11.84
CA PRO A 107 -25.65 6.91 -13.10
C PRO A 107 -24.35 7.11 -13.88
N SER A 108 -24.41 6.94 -15.20
CA SER A 108 -23.22 6.92 -16.06
C SER A 108 -22.46 8.24 -16.08
N ASP A 109 -23.14 9.37 -16.01
CA ASP A 109 -22.55 10.71 -15.91
C ASP A 109 -21.82 10.91 -14.59
N LEU A 110 -22.41 10.48 -13.47
CA LEU A 110 -21.79 10.52 -12.15
C LEU A 110 -20.56 9.60 -12.08
N LYS A 111 -20.67 8.39 -12.66
CA LYS A 111 -19.56 7.44 -12.75
C LYS A 111 -18.40 8.00 -13.57
N LYS A 112 -18.72 8.63 -14.73
CA LYS A 112 -17.73 9.31 -15.57
C LYS A 112 -17.01 10.42 -14.81
N ARG A 113 -17.76 11.31 -14.14
CA ARG A 113 -17.21 12.39 -13.33
C ARG A 113 -16.28 11.85 -12.22
N MET A 114 -16.69 10.80 -11.52
CA MET A 114 -15.84 10.17 -10.50
C MET A 114 -14.52 9.67 -11.10
N PHE A 115 -14.54 9.01 -12.26
CA PHE A 115 -13.31 8.54 -12.92
C PHE A 115 -12.42 9.68 -13.43
N GLU A 116 -13.01 10.78 -13.89
CA GLU A 116 -12.26 11.99 -14.28
C GLU A 116 -11.51 12.57 -13.06
N VAL A 117 -12.17 12.67 -11.90
CA VAL A 117 -11.54 13.11 -10.65
C VAL A 117 -10.44 12.16 -10.22
N ILE A 118 -10.67 10.86 -10.24
CA ILE A 118 -9.64 9.84 -9.92
C ILE A 118 -8.44 9.99 -10.86
N GLY A 119 -8.67 10.19 -12.16
CA GLY A 119 -7.63 10.42 -13.15
C GLY A 119 -6.80 11.69 -12.86
N ALA A 120 -7.47 12.79 -12.51
CA ALA A 120 -6.81 14.04 -12.12
C ALA A 120 -5.97 13.87 -10.85
N LYS A 121 -6.49 13.15 -9.83
CA LYS A 121 -5.72 12.86 -8.60
C LYS A 121 -4.50 11.98 -8.87
N ASN A 122 -4.63 10.96 -9.72
CA ASN A 122 -3.48 10.16 -10.14
C ASN A 122 -2.42 11.01 -10.89
N ALA A 123 -2.83 11.91 -11.76
CA ALA A 123 -1.91 12.84 -12.43
C ALA A 123 -1.20 13.77 -11.44
N LEU A 124 -1.93 14.29 -10.45
CA LEU A 124 -1.37 15.11 -9.37
C LEU A 124 -0.32 14.33 -8.56
N ILE A 125 -0.63 13.10 -8.14
CA ILE A 125 0.32 12.23 -7.41
C ILE A 125 1.60 12.05 -8.25
N ASN A 126 1.47 11.73 -9.54
CA ASN A 126 2.63 11.53 -10.42
C ASN A 126 3.46 12.81 -10.62
N LYS A 127 2.82 13.98 -10.62
CA LYS A 127 3.52 15.27 -10.67
C LYS A 127 4.38 15.49 -9.42
N GLU A 128 3.85 15.20 -8.24
CA GLU A 128 4.60 15.32 -6.98
C GLU A 128 5.70 14.25 -6.86
N LEU A 129 5.46 13.02 -7.32
CA LEU A 129 6.49 11.98 -7.39
C LEU A 129 7.66 12.36 -8.31
N ALA A 130 7.41 13.11 -9.39
CA ALA A 130 8.49 13.66 -10.23
C ALA A 130 9.33 14.71 -9.49
N LYS A 131 8.74 15.49 -8.55
CA LYS A 131 9.51 16.37 -7.67
C LYS A 131 10.34 15.58 -6.66
N ILE A 132 9.75 14.55 -6.05
CA ILE A 132 10.45 13.62 -5.15
C ILE A 132 11.67 12.98 -5.84
N GLN A 133 11.50 12.57 -7.09
CA GLN A 133 12.60 12.04 -7.92
C GLN A 133 13.77 13.02 -8.00
N LYS A 134 13.49 14.29 -8.32
CA LYS A 134 14.52 15.33 -8.43
C LYS A 134 15.20 15.58 -7.08
N LEU A 135 14.43 15.70 -6.00
CA LEU A 135 14.97 15.92 -4.66
C LEU A 135 15.84 14.74 -4.17
N ALA A 136 15.52 13.53 -4.62
CA ALA A 136 16.30 12.32 -4.31
C ALA A 136 17.51 12.09 -5.22
N GLY A 137 17.74 12.96 -6.23
CA GLY A 137 18.84 12.80 -7.19
C GLY A 137 18.73 11.54 -8.04
N LEU A 138 17.52 11.03 -8.30
CA LEU A 138 17.32 9.79 -9.06
C LEU A 138 17.21 10.09 -10.55
N GLU A 139 18.01 9.39 -11.36
CA GLU A 139 17.99 9.52 -12.83
C GLU A 139 16.71 8.94 -13.44
N LYS A 140 16.25 7.80 -12.92
CA LYS A 140 15.07 7.11 -13.44
C LYS A 140 13.78 7.79 -12.96
N ARG A 141 12.86 7.99 -13.91
CA ARG A 141 11.55 8.57 -13.63
C ARG A 141 10.77 7.72 -12.64
N ILE A 142 10.27 8.36 -11.57
CA ILE A 142 9.34 7.74 -10.63
C ILE A 142 7.92 8.11 -11.03
N SER A 143 7.06 7.10 -11.09
CA SER A 143 5.60 7.25 -11.17
C SER A 143 4.94 6.36 -10.13
N PHE A 144 3.65 6.56 -9.86
CA PHE A 144 2.95 5.72 -8.89
C PHE A 144 3.04 4.22 -9.22
N HIS A 145 3.04 3.87 -10.51
CA HIS A 145 3.16 2.49 -10.96
C HIS A 145 4.51 1.84 -10.61
N ILE A 146 5.54 2.65 -10.42
CA ILE A 146 6.87 2.15 -10.00
C ILE A 146 6.82 1.51 -8.61
N SER A 147 5.93 1.93 -7.70
CA SER A 147 5.74 1.26 -6.41
C SER A 147 5.46 -0.24 -6.58
N ARG A 148 4.65 -0.58 -7.57
CA ARG A 148 4.30 -1.95 -7.93
C ARG A 148 5.48 -2.72 -8.55
N HIS A 149 6.26 -2.08 -9.42
CA HIS A 149 7.49 -2.68 -9.94
C HIS A 149 8.53 -2.87 -8.85
N SER A 150 8.67 -1.92 -7.95
CA SER A 150 9.59 -2.01 -6.80
C SER A 150 9.19 -3.16 -5.87
N PHE A 151 7.90 -3.33 -5.59
CA PHE A 151 7.42 -4.49 -4.83
C PHE A 151 7.76 -5.81 -5.54
N ALA A 152 7.47 -5.92 -6.84
CA ALA A 152 7.79 -7.13 -7.61
C ALA A 152 9.29 -7.45 -7.58
N LYS A 153 10.14 -6.41 -7.67
CA LYS A 153 11.59 -6.58 -7.55
C LYS A 153 11.98 -7.03 -6.15
N ALA A 154 11.50 -6.37 -5.11
CA ALA A 154 11.81 -6.72 -3.71
C ALA A 154 11.38 -8.16 -3.40
N ALA A 155 10.20 -8.60 -3.87
CA ALA A 155 9.74 -9.97 -3.71
C ALA A 155 10.69 -10.98 -4.38
N LYS A 156 11.13 -10.70 -5.60
CA LYS A 156 12.12 -11.55 -6.29
C LYS A 156 13.47 -11.58 -5.57
N ASP A 157 13.94 -10.42 -5.12
CA ASP A 157 15.21 -10.30 -4.39
C ASP A 157 15.14 -11.04 -3.04
N ALA A 158 13.94 -11.17 -2.45
CA ALA A 158 13.66 -12.00 -1.27
C ALA A 158 13.50 -13.50 -1.57
N GLY A 159 13.62 -13.91 -2.82
CA GLY A 159 13.52 -15.32 -3.24
C GLY A 159 12.09 -15.85 -3.40
N ILE A 160 11.09 -14.95 -3.41
CA ILE A 160 9.69 -15.35 -3.62
C ILE A 160 9.49 -15.81 -5.06
N ASP A 161 8.79 -16.93 -5.23
CA ASP A 161 8.55 -17.51 -6.56
C ASP A 161 7.71 -16.58 -7.46
N ASN A 162 7.95 -16.69 -8.76
CA ASN A 162 7.28 -15.85 -9.76
C ASN A 162 5.75 -16.02 -9.78
N LEU A 163 5.23 -17.20 -9.43
CA LEU A 163 3.79 -17.45 -9.34
C LEU A 163 3.20 -16.74 -8.12
N GLU A 164 3.88 -16.80 -6.98
CA GLU A 164 3.48 -16.10 -5.76
C GLU A 164 3.54 -14.58 -5.96
N VAL A 165 4.61 -14.04 -6.58
CA VAL A 165 4.69 -12.62 -6.93
C VAL A 165 3.55 -12.20 -7.85
N LYS A 166 3.18 -13.01 -8.86
CA LYS A 166 2.02 -12.75 -9.71
C LYS A 166 0.70 -12.77 -8.94
N ALA A 167 0.55 -13.70 -8.00
CA ALA A 167 -0.60 -13.77 -7.12
C ALA A 167 -0.72 -12.53 -6.23
N LEU A 168 0.36 -12.16 -5.55
CA LEU A 168 0.45 -10.95 -4.73
C LEU A 168 0.15 -9.68 -5.52
N LEU A 169 0.55 -9.63 -6.79
CA LEU A 169 0.24 -8.53 -7.69
C LEU A 169 -1.17 -8.62 -8.30
N ALA A 170 -1.86 -9.75 -8.15
CA ALA A 170 -3.15 -10.05 -8.79
C ALA A 170 -3.14 -9.77 -10.30
N HIS A 171 -2.09 -10.23 -11.01
CA HIS A 171 -1.99 -10.12 -12.46
C HIS A 171 -2.97 -11.07 -13.15
N THR A 172 -3.80 -10.55 -14.06
CA THR A 172 -4.87 -11.29 -14.73
C THR A 172 -4.43 -12.21 -15.85
N ASN A 173 -3.17 -12.15 -16.32
CA ASN A 173 -2.72 -12.96 -17.44
C ASN A 173 -2.17 -14.33 -16.99
N LEU A 174 -3.08 -15.21 -16.62
CA LEU A 174 -2.87 -16.65 -16.61
C LEU A 174 -4.17 -17.35 -17.02
N SER A 175 -4.63 -17.11 -18.24
CA SER A 175 -5.89 -17.69 -18.73
C SER A 175 -5.85 -19.22 -18.94
N THR A 176 -4.72 -19.86 -18.72
CA THR A 176 -4.57 -21.31 -18.96
C THR A 176 -4.23 -22.13 -17.72
N THR A 177 -3.83 -21.52 -16.60
CA THR A 177 -3.39 -22.28 -15.43
C THR A 177 -4.39 -22.22 -14.25
N GLN A 178 -5.38 -21.32 -14.31
CA GLN A 178 -6.39 -21.16 -13.24
C GLN A 178 -7.31 -22.39 -13.03
N LYS A 179 -7.33 -23.35 -13.94
CA LYS A 179 -8.08 -24.61 -13.77
C LYS A 179 -7.40 -25.62 -12.82
N TYR A 180 -6.13 -25.41 -12.49
CA TYR A 180 -5.34 -26.34 -11.67
C TYR A 180 -4.81 -25.77 -10.36
N MET A 181 -4.92 -24.44 -10.16
CA MET A 181 -4.48 -23.79 -8.93
C MET A 181 -5.73 -23.32 -8.21
N GLY A 182 -6.11 -24.04 -7.16
CA GLY A 182 -7.14 -23.64 -6.23
C GLY A 182 -6.95 -22.21 -5.72
N GLU A 183 -7.95 -21.67 -5.06
CA GLU A 183 -7.90 -20.37 -4.42
C GLU A 183 -6.55 -20.20 -3.71
N PHE A 184 -5.79 -19.17 -4.07
CA PHE A 184 -4.50 -18.92 -3.45
C PHE A 184 -4.69 -18.81 -1.95
N ASP A 185 -4.01 -19.67 -1.21
CA ASP A 185 -4.09 -19.70 0.24
C ASP A 185 -3.66 -18.35 0.81
N THR A 186 -4.57 -17.70 1.50
CA THR A 186 -4.33 -16.39 2.14
C THR A 186 -3.11 -16.46 3.06
N GLN A 187 -2.88 -17.60 3.72
CA GLN A 187 -1.73 -17.81 4.60
C GLN A 187 -0.39 -17.77 3.87
N GLN A 188 -0.31 -18.31 2.65
CA GLN A 188 0.93 -18.24 1.84
C GLN A 188 1.24 -16.80 1.42
N ASN A 189 0.22 -16.02 1.07
CA ASN A 189 0.39 -14.60 0.73
C ASN A 189 0.84 -13.79 1.95
N ASP A 190 0.35 -14.09 3.14
CA ASP A 190 0.74 -13.42 4.37
C ASP A 190 2.20 -13.73 4.73
N ALA A 191 2.60 -15.00 4.67
CA ALA A 191 3.98 -15.44 4.89
C ALA A 191 4.97 -14.80 3.91
N ALA A 192 4.58 -14.64 2.65
CA ALA A 192 5.38 -13.97 1.63
C ALA A 192 5.56 -12.47 1.93
N LEU A 193 4.51 -11.78 2.40
CA LEU A 193 4.61 -10.38 2.83
C LEU A 193 5.55 -10.21 4.02
N ASP A 194 5.42 -11.06 5.03
CA ASP A 194 6.31 -11.06 6.20
C ASP A 194 7.78 -11.26 5.78
N THR A 195 8.06 -12.16 4.84
CA THR A 195 9.42 -12.42 4.34
C THR A 195 10.02 -11.21 3.62
N ILE A 196 9.22 -10.51 2.79
CA ILE A 196 9.69 -9.36 2.00
C ILE A 196 10.07 -8.18 2.91
N PHE A 197 9.28 -7.92 3.96
CA PHE A 197 9.45 -6.73 4.80
C PHE A 197 10.25 -6.97 6.07
N LYS A 198 10.54 -8.21 6.44
CA LYS A 198 11.37 -8.56 7.61
C LYS A 198 12.79 -7.99 7.54
N LYS A 199 13.39 -7.97 6.34
CA LYS A 199 14.73 -7.39 6.13
C LYS A 199 14.79 -5.89 6.39
N ASP A 200 13.73 -5.16 6.05
CA ASP A 200 13.66 -3.71 6.28
C ASP A 200 13.63 -3.39 7.78
N ASP A 201 12.93 -4.21 8.57
CA ASP A 201 12.86 -4.05 10.02
C ASP A 201 14.21 -4.39 10.68
N GLU A 202 14.91 -5.45 10.22
CA GLU A 202 16.24 -5.83 10.71
C GLU A 202 17.30 -4.78 10.36
N GLU A 203 17.32 -4.24 9.13
CA GLU A 203 18.26 -3.16 8.76
C GLU A 203 17.98 -1.86 9.52
N MET A 204 16.72 -1.53 9.77
CA MET A 204 16.34 -0.34 10.53
C MET A 204 16.74 -0.50 12.00
N LEU A 205 16.54 -1.69 12.57
CA LEU A 205 16.96 -2.01 13.92
C LEU A 205 18.50 -1.96 14.07
N LEU A 206 19.23 -2.53 13.12
CA LEU A 206 20.70 -2.50 13.09
C LEU A 206 21.24 -1.06 13.00
N LYS A 207 20.62 -0.20 12.19
CA LYS A 207 21.00 1.23 12.12
C LYS A 207 20.71 1.97 13.41
N GLN A 208 19.63 1.67 14.12
CA GLN A 208 19.32 2.24 15.42
C GLN A 208 20.30 1.75 16.50
N LEU A 209 20.78 0.51 16.39
CA LEU A 209 21.73 -0.07 17.33
C LEU A 209 23.19 0.38 17.09
N GLN A 210 23.56 0.82 15.89
CA GLN A 210 24.90 1.33 15.55
C GLN A 210 25.32 2.58 16.35
N GLY A 211 24.36 3.29 16.95
CA GLY A 211 24.63 4.44 17.84
C GLY A 211 24.58 4.13 19.34
N VAL A 212 24.32 2.88 19.72
CA VAL A 212 24.13 2.49 21.12
C VAL A 212 25.44 1.95 21.69
N ASN A 213 25.79 2.42 22.91
CA ASN A 213 26.98 1.96 23.63
C ASN A 213 26.95 0.41 23.78
N PRO A 214 28.00 -0.32 23.35
CA PRO A 214 28.07 -1.78 23.40
C PRO A 214 27.83 -2.40 24.78
N GLU A 215 28.25 -1.73 25.86
CA GLU A 215 28.01 -2.20 27.24
C GLU A 215 26.51 -2.12 27.63
N LEU A 216 25.80 -1.11 27.13
CA LEU A 216 24.35 -0.97 27.35
C LEU A 216 23.58 -2.06 26.59
N LEU A 217 23.98 -2.36 25.37
CA LEU A 217 23.42 -3.45 24.54
C LEU A 217 23.58 -4.81 25.23
N LYS A 218 24.76 -5.08 25.78
CA LYS A 218 25.04 -6.32 26.52
C LYS A 218 24.13 -6.48 27.74
N LYS A 219 23.95 -5.43 28.55
CA LYS A 219 23.04 -5.42 29.70
C LYS A 219 21.57 -5.64 29.33
N VAL A 220 21.11 -5.14 28.17
CA VAL A 220 19.77 -5.33 27.71
C VAL A 220 19.58 -6.77 27.24
N LEU A 221 20.52 -7.33 26.48
CA LEU A 221 20.49 -8.72 26.03
C LEU A 221 20.51 -9.73 27.18
N GLU A 222 21.32 -9.47 28.21
CA GLU A 222 21.35 -10.29 29.43
C GLU A 222 20.02 -10.28 30.19
N LYS A 223 19.31 -9.13 30.21
CA LYS A 223 17.97 -9.04 30.82
C LYS A 223 16.86 -9.72 29.99
N LEU A 224 17.02 -9.82 28.69
CA LEU A 224 16.04 -10.46 27.79
C LEU A 224 16.23 -11.98 27.69
N SER A 225 17.44 -12.48 27.95
CA SER A 225 17.77 -13.92 27.95
C SER A 225 17.42 -14.65 29.25
N VAL A 226 16.89 -13.97 30.27
CA VAL A 226 16.48 -14.50 31.57
C VAL A 226 14.93 -14.65 31.69
N LYS A 227 14.25 -14.95 30.56
CA LYS A 227 12.84 -15.32 30.62
C LYS A 227 12.62 -16.69 30.01
#